data_c19a7905a655a8f4888ab5948ebc2426
#
_entry.id   c19a7905a655a8f4888ab5948ebc2426
#
_cell.length_a   1.000
_cell.length_b   1.000
_cell.length_c   1.000
_cell.angle_alpha   90.00
_cell.angle_beta   90.00
_cell.angle_gamma   90.00
#
_symmetry.space_group_name_H-M   'P 1'
#
loop_
_entity.id
_entity.type
_entity.pdbx_description
1 polymer ?
#
loop_
_entity_poly.entity_id
_entity_poly.type
_entity_poly.pdbx_seq_one_letter_code
_entity_poly.pdbx_strand_id
1 'polypeptide(L)'
;MKKLYMIGNAHLDPVWLWPWQEGFQENKATCRSALDRLREFDTIAFTSSSAQFYEWMEQNDPAMFEEIAQRIKEGRWVLCGGWWIQPDCNIPCGESFARHGLISQNYFMEKFGVMAKTGYNVDSFGHHGMIPQILKLSGMEHYVYMRPHPQEKELPARNYIWESADGSRVYAFRLPFTYNSLFGTLEDHMKACREEFDAGVDQLMCFYGVGNHGGGPTIQNIRTIQRLQKEWKDVEIIFSDPDTYFDLLKKHHPNLPVVRGDLQHVASGCYSATSLIKALNRDTENRL
;
A
#
# COMPACT_ATOMS: atom_id res chain seq x y z
N MET A 1 16.97 2.64 20.04
CA MET A 1 16.92 3.83 19.16
C MET A 1 15.74 3.66 18.24
N LYS A 2 14.90 4.69 18.10
CA LYS A 2 13.75 4.67 17.18
C LYS A 2 14.20 4.51 15.73
N LYS A 3 13.41 3.80 14.92
CA LYS A 3 13.70 3.51 13.50
C LYS A 3 12.56 3.98 12.61
N LEU A 4 12.87 4.84 11.65
CA LEU A 4 11.93 5.32 10.65
C LEU A 4 12.19 4.61 9.32
N TYR A 5 11.27 3.74 8.91
CA TYR A 5 11.35 2.98 7.68
C TYR A 5 10.72 3.75 6.53
N MET A 6 11.53 4.17 5.58
CA MET A 6 11.10 4.96 4.43
C MET A 6 10.59 4.05 3.31
N ILE A 7 9.31 4.13 3.02
CA ILE A 7 8.63 3.29 2.02
C ILE A 7 8.39 4.08 0.75
N GLY A 8 9.19 3.79 -0.28
CA GLY A 8 9.03 4.40 -1.60
C GLY A 8 7.86 3.79 -2.35
N ASN A 9 6.87 4.61 -2.74
CA ASN A 9 5.67 4.12 -3.39
C ASN A 9 5.08 5.11 -4.39
N ALA A 10 4.11 4.62 -5.18
CA ALA A 10 3.17 5.43 -5.94
C ALA A 10 1.79 4.78 -5.85
N HIS A 11 0.82 5.46 -5.24
CA HIS A 11 -0.58 5.11 -5.41
C HIS A 11 -1.06 5.72 -6.72
N LEU A 12 -1.71 4.92 -7.55
CA LEU A 12 -2.20 5.32 -8.87
C LEU A 12 -3.69 5.01 -8.97
N ASP A 13 -4.44 6.00 -9.44
CA ASP A 13 -5.83 5.81 -9.87
C ASP A 13 -5.85 5.48 -11.36
N PRO A 14 -6.25 4.24 -11.76
CA PRO A 14 -6.33 3.89 -13.18
C PRO A 14 -7.40 4.70 -13.91
N VAL A 15 -8.43 5.13 -13.19
CA VAL A 15 -9.51 6.01 -13.65
C VAL A 15 -9.93 6.88 -12.46
N TRP A 16 -10.01 8.19 -12.64
CA TRP A 16 -10.57 9.14 -11.65
C TRP A 16 -11.15 10.36 -12.36
N LEU A 17 -10.45 11.50 -12.35
CA LEU A 17 -10.80 12.69 -13.14
C LEU A 17 -10.28 12.61 -14.59
N TRP A 18 -9.78 11.45 -14.97
CA TRP A 18 -9.25 11.09 -16.27
C TRP A 18 -9.72 9.69 -16.69
N PRO A 19 -9.72 9.39 -18.01
CA PRO A 19 -10.05 8.07 -18.54
C PRO A 19 -8.88 7.07 -18.34
N TRP A 20 -9.18 5.77 -18.47
CA TRP A 20 -8.20 4.71 -18.28
C TRP A 20 -6.96 4.81 -19.18
N GLN A 21 -7.10 5.39 -20.38
CA GLN A 21 -5.98 5.58 -21.30
C GLN A 21 -4.92 6.51 -20.73
N GLU A 22 -5.34 7.57 -20.02
CA GLU A 22 -4.43 8.45 -19.31
C GLU A 22 -3.82 7.73 -18.09
N GLY A 23 -4.64 7.03 -17.30
CA GLY A 23 -4.15 6.22 -16.18
C GLY A 23 -3.12 5.17 -16.59
N PHE A 24 -3.29 4.56 -17.77
CA PHE A 24 -2.29 3.67 -18.35
C PHE A 24 -0.96 4.39 -18.66
N GLN A 25 -1.02 5.59 -19.28
CA GLN A 25 0.19 6.36 -19.59
C GLN A 25 0.92 6.81 -18.32
N GLU A 26 0.18 7.22 -17.31
CA GLU A 26 0.74 7.60 -16.01
C GLU A 26 1.37 6.40 -15.28
N ASN A 27 0.73 5.21 -15.36
CA ASN A 27 1.35 3.99 -14.85
C ASN A 27 2.68 3.69 -15.57
N LYS A 28 2.70 3.77 -16.89
CA LYS A 28 3.91 3.55 -17.69
C LYS A 28 5.01 4.56 -17.33
N ALA A 29 4.68 5.83 -17.22
CA ALA A 29 5.61 6.89 -16.84
C ALA A 29 6.15 6.67 -15.40
N THR A 30 5.28 6.29 -14.48
CA THR A 30 5.65 5.98 -13.09
C THR A 30 6.58 4.77 -13.00
N CYS A 31 6.27 3.68 -13.72
CA CYS A 31 7.15 2.50 -13.78
C CYS A 31 8.54 2.89 -14.32
N ARG A 32 8.60 3.67 -15.40
CA ARG A 32 9.87 4.14 -15.95
C ARG A 32 10.64 4.99 -14.94
N SER A 33 9.97 5.95 -14.31
CA SER A 33 10.58 6.79 -13.27
C SER A 33 11.13 5.95 -12.11
N ALA A 34 10.36 4.98 -11.60
CA ALA A 34 10.78 4.11 -10.52
C ALA A 34 12.00 3.26 -10.91
N LEU A 35 11.99 2.66 -12.10
CA LEU A 35 13.12 1.88 -12.61
C LEU A 35 14.39 2.73 -12.75
N ASP A 36 14.27 3.97 -13.21
CA ASP A 36 15.39 4.90 -13.30
C ASP A 36 15.94 5.25 -11.91
N ARG A 37 15.08 5.48 -10.93
CA ARG A 37 15.50 5.71 -9.53
C ARG A 37 16.20 4.48 -8.94
N LEU A 38 15.68 3.29 -9.19
CA LEU A 38 16.31 2.04 -8.76
C LEU A 38 17.69 1.81 -9.44
N ARG A 39 17.91 2.36 -10.62
CA ARG A 39 19.19 2.31 -11.33
C ARG A 39 20.20 3.32 -10.79
N GLU A 40 19.71 4.50 -10.39
CA GLU A 40 20.54 5.61 -9.89
C GLU A 40 20.90 5.48 -8.41
N PHE A 41 20.10 4.76 -7.62
CA PHE A 41 20.24 4.65 -6.16
C PHE A 41 20.13 3.20 -5.71
N ASP A 42 21.21 2.61 -5.23
CA ASP A 42 21.28 1.20 -4.84
C ASP A 42 20.55 0.89 -3.54
N THR A 43 20.28 1.89 -2.72
CA THR A 43 19.76 1.71 -1.35
C THR A 43 18.24 1.72 -1.25
N ILE A 44 17.53 2.12 -2.30
CA ILE A 44 16.08 2.26 -2.28
C ILE A 44 15.37 0.99 -2.75
N ALA A 45 14.15 0.80 -2.25
CA ALA A 45 13.15 -0.10 -2.81
C ALA A 45 11.92 0.71 -3.27
N PHE A 46 11.19 0.15 -4.22
CA PHE A 46 9.92 0.68 -4.71
C PHE A 46 8.80 -0.30 -4.44
N THR A 47 7.76 0.14 -3.75
CA THR A 47 6.57 -0.65 -3.43
C THR A 47 5.46 -0.28 -4.41
N SER A 48 4.92 -1.28 -5.11
CA SER A 48 3.88 -1.09 -6.11
C SER A 48 2.76 -2.12 -5.97
N SER A 49 1.53 -1.64 -6.06
CA SER A 49 0.32 -2.46 -5.96
C SER A 49 -0.34 -2.69 -7.31
N SER A 50 -1.30 -3.62 -7.32
CA SER A 50 -2.28 -3.90 -8.36
C SER A 50 -1.74 -4.66 -9.58
N ALA A 51 -2.23 -5.90 -9.76
CA ALA A 51 -1.85 -6.79 -10.85
C ALA A 51 -2.16 -6.19 -12.24
N GLN A 52 -3.25 -5.41 -12.36
CA GLN A 52 -3.64 -4.72 -13.58
C GLN A 52 -2.52 -3.84 -14.15
N PHE A 53 -1.74 -3.18 -13.30
CA PHE A 53 -0.66 -2.32 -13.74
C PHE A 53 0.50 -3.10 -14.39
N TYR A 54 0.78 -4.28 -13.86
CA TYR A 54 1.78 -5.18 -14.44
C TYR A 54 1.29 -5.82 -15.73
N GLU A 55 0.02 -6.23 -15.79
CA GLU A 55 -0.59 -6.74 -17.02
C GLU A 55 -0.55 -5.70 -18.13
N TRP A 56 -0.81 -4.43 -17.84
CA TRP A 56 -0.67 -3.34 -18.80
C TRP A 56 0.76 -3.23 -19.34
N MET A 57 1.77 -3.38 -18.49
CA MET A 57 3.18 -3.36 -18.95
C MET A 57 3.52 -4.62 -19.74
N GLU A 58 3.09 -5.80 -19.29
CA GLU A 58 3.30 -7.05 -20.03
C GLU A 58 2.76 -6.97 -21.47
N GLN A 59 1.56 -6.43 -21.64
CA GLN A 59 0.91 -6.35 -22.94
C GLN A 59 1.44 -5.24 -23.84
N ASN A 60 1.87 -4.10 -23.29
CA ASN A 60 2.14 -2.89 -24.07
C ASN A 60 3.60 -2.41 -24.03
N ASP A 61 4.41 -2.91 -23.10
CA ASP A 61 5.84 -2.63 -22.99
C ASP A 61 6.58 -3.83 -22.37
N PRO A 62 6.68 -4.96 -23.08
CA PRO A 62 7.32 -6.17 -22.57
C PRO A 62 8.75 -5.95 -22.08
N ALA A 63 9.51 -5.04 -22.70
CA ALA A 63 10.87 -4.73 -22.26
C ALA A 63 10.90 -4.09 -20.86
N MET A 64 9.96 -3.18 -20.57
CA MET A 64 9.81 -2.60 -19.24
C MET A 64 9.31 -3.64 -18.25
N PHE A 65 8.39 -4.52 -18.64
CA PHE A 65 7.90 -5.61 -17.82
C PHE A 65 9.04 -6.54 -17.37
N GLU A 66 9.94 -6.94 -18.27
CA GLU A 66 11.11 -7.75 -17.93
C GLU A 66 12.08 -7.01 -17.01
N GLU A 67 12.26 -5.70 -17.18
CA GLU A 67 13.07 -4.90 -16.26
C GLU A 67 12.45 -4.86 -14.85
N ILE A 68 11.11 -4.72 -14.75
CA ILE A 68 10.38 -4.81 -13.48
C ILE A 68 10.58 -6.19 -12.85
N ALA A 69 10.41 -7.28 -13.62
CA ALA A 69 10.60 -8.65 -13.14
C ALA A 69 12.02 -8.86 -12.58
N GLN A 70 13.03 -8.31 -13.23
CA GLN A 70 14.41 -8.36 -12.73
C GLN A 70 14.54 -7.62 -11.39
N ARG A 71 13.93 -6.43 -11.21
CA ARG A 71 13.96 -5.70 -9.95
C ARG A 71 13.18 -6.39 -8.83
N ILE A 72 12.10 -7.11 -9.16
CA ILE A 72 11.37 -7.96 -8.20
C ILE A 72 12.29 -9.10 -7.72
N LYS A 73 12.97 -9.78 -8.63
CA LYS A 73 13.94 -10.86 -8.30
C LYS A 73 15.08 -10.36 -7.42
N GLU A 74 15.51 -9.11 -7.58
CA GLU A 74 16.53 -8.46 -6.75
C GLU A 74 15.99 -8.02 -5.38
N GLY A 75 14.68 -8.12 -5.12
CA GLY A 75 14.04 -7.62 -3.90
C GLY A 75 13.96 -6.09 -3.82
N ARG A 76 14.15 -5.40 -4.92
CA ARG A 76 14.16 -3.92 -4.98
C ARG A 76 12.87 -3.31 -5.52
N TRP A 77 12.04 -4.12 -6.16
CA TRP A 77 10.66 -3.80 -6.51
C TRP A 77 9.77 -4.78 -5.75
N VAL A 78 8.96 -4.27 -4.83
CA VAL A 78 8.18 -5.07 -3.90
C VAL A 78 6.71 -5.06 -4.31
N LEU A 79 6.20 -6.26 -4.55
CA LEU A 79 4.77 -6.47 -4.85
C LEU A 79 3.96 -6.33 -3.57
N CYS A 80 2.92 -5.54 -3.62
CA CYS A 80 1.94 -5.42 -2.53
C CYS A 80 0.51 -5.35 -3.07
N GLY A 81 -0.46 -5.25 -2.17
CA GLY A 81 -1.87 -5.21 -2.52
C GLY A 81 -2.50 -6.60 -2.61
N GLY A 82 -1.95 -7.46 -3.45
CA GLY A 82 -2.50 -8.80 -3.69
C GLY A 82 -3.87 -8.78 -4.37
N TRP A 83 -4.26 -7.65 -4.96
CA TRP A 83 -5.52 -7.38 -5.65
C TRP A 83 -5.28 -7.15 -7.13
N TRP A 84 -6.28 -7.47 -7.95
CA TRP A 84 -6.23 -7.10 -9.37
C TRP A 84 -6.12 -5.58 -9.54
N ILE A 85 -6.97 -4.84 -8.84
CA ILE A 85 -6.88 -3.39 -8.63
C ILE A 85 -7.20 -3.08 -7.17
N GLN A 86 -6.75 -1.96 -6.59
CA GLN A 86 -7.12 -1.58 -5.23
C GLN A 86 -8.64 -1.44 -5.13
N PRO A 87 -9.34 -2.31 -4.36
CA PRO A 87 -10.78 -2.32 -4.33
C PRO A 87 -11.35 -1.24 -3.41
N ASP A 88 -12.60 -0.84 -3.68
CA ASP A 88 -13.49 -0.38 -2.62
C ASP A 88 -13.68 -1.53 -1.61
N CYS A 89 -13.56 -1.24 -0.32
CA CYS A 89 -13.56 -2.27 0.72
C CYS A 89 -14.93 -2.51 1.38
N ASN A 90 -16.02 -1.99 0.80
CA ASN A 90 -17.37 -2.07 1.37
C ASN A 90 -18.44 -2.51 0.36
N ILE A 91 -18.38 -2.03 -0.88
CA ILE A 91 -19.43 -2.30 -1.89
C ILE A 91 -19.29 -3.68 -2.52
N PRO A 92 -18.10 -4.18 -2.92
CA PRO A 92 -17.94 -5.49 -3.51
C PRO A 92 -18.37 -6.61 -2.54
N CYS A 93 -18.95 -7.69 -3.08
CA CYS A 93 -19.30 -8.86 -2.27
C CYS A 93 -18.06 -9.73 -1.95
N GLY A 94 -18.21 -10.68 -1.03
CA GLY A 94 -17.13 -11.57 -0.62
C GLY A 94 -16.55 -12.39 -1.78
N GLU A 95 -17.37 -12.81 -2.75
CA GLU A 95 -16.94 -13.52 -3.95
C GLU A 95 -16.04 -12.64 -4.83
N SER A 96 -16.38 -11.35 -5.00
CA SER A 96 -15.53 -10.41 -5.73
C SER A 96 -14.16 -10.29 -5.08
N PHE A 97 -14.07 -10.19 -3.76
CA PHE A 97 -12.80 -10.17 -3.04
C PHE A 97 -12.02 -11.47 -3.19
N ALA A 98 -12.69 -12.62 -3.09
CA ALA A 98 -12.05 -13.92 -3.27
C ALA A 98 -11.43 -14.05 -4.67
N ARG A 99 -12.14 -13.63 -5.72
CA ARG A 99 -11.64 -13.60 -7.09
C ARG A 99 -10.50 -12.61 -7.27
N HIS A 100 -10.59 -11.42 -6.68
CA HIS A 100 -9.48 -10.45 -6.68
C HIS A 100 -8.20 -11.08 -6.15
N GLY A 101 -8.24 -11.68 -4.96
CA GLY A 101 -7.08 -12.34 -4.36
C GLY A 101 -6.59 -13.51 -5.21
N LEU A 102 -7.48 -14.39 -5.65
CA LEU A 102 -7.13 -15.58 -6.44
C LEU A 102 -6.44 -15.21 -7.76
N ILE A 103 -7.06 -14.31 -8.55
CA ILE A 103 -6.57 -13.96 -9.89
C ILE A 103 -5.25 -13.22 -9.80
N SER A 104 -5.13 -12.23 -8.92
CA SER A 104 -3.91 -11.44 -8.80
C SER A 104 -2.75 -12.20 -8.19
N GLN A 105 -2.96 -13.02 -7.17
CA GLN A 105 -1.90 -13.81 -6.56
C GLN A 105 -1.41 -14.90 -7.52
N ASN A 106 -2.31 -15.53 -8.29
CA ASN A 106 -1.91 -16.47 -9.34
C ASN A 106 -1.10 -15.77 -10.45
N TYR A 107 -1.52 -14.58 -10.86
CA TYR A 107 -0.78 -13.77 -11.83
C TYR A 107 0.64 -13.46 -11.32
N PHE A 108 0.77 -12.98 -10.10
CA PHE A 108 2.08 -12.70 -9.50
C PHE A 108 2.95 -13.95 -9.39
N MET A 109 2.38 -15.07 -8.96
CA MET A 109 3.10 -16.34 -8.87
C MET A 109 3.55 -16.84 -10.26
N GLU A 110 2.68 -16.76 -11.26
CA GLU A 110 2.98 -17.18 -12.64
C GLU A 110 4.08 -16.32 -13.26
N LYS A 111 3.99 -14.98 -13.11
CA LYS A 111 4.90 -14.06 -13.80
C LYS A 111 6.20 -13.80 -13.04
N PHE A 112 6.16 -13.79 -11.73
CA PHE A 112 7.31 -13.37 -10.90
C PHE A 112 7.79 -14.44 -9.93
N GLY A 113 7.06 -15.54 -9.75
CA GLY A 113 7.40 -16.62 -8.81
C GLY A 113 7.22 -16.25 -7.33
N VAL A 114 6.54 -15.16 -7.04
CA VAL A 114 6.28 -14.67 -5.68
C VAL A 114 4.84 -14.17 -5.55
N MET A 115 4.32 -14.18 -4.32
CA MET A 115 3.01 -13.61 -3.97
C MET A 115 3.18 -12.34 -3.15
N ALA A 116 2.25 -11.40 -3.26
CA ALA A 116 2.19 -10.26 -2.36
C ALA A 116 1.83 -10.74 -0.95
N LYS A 117 2.57 -10.29 0.06
CA LYS A 117 2.32 -10.62 1.48
C LYS A 117 1.54 -9.53 2.20
N THR A 118 1.60 -8.31 1.72
CA THR A 118 1.01 -7.13 2.32
C THR A 118 -0.17 -6.64 1.49
N GLY A 119 -1.39 -6.67 2.06
CA GLY A 119 -2.55 -5.97 1.52
C GLY A 119 -2.33 -4.45 1.61
N TYR A 120 -2.66 -3.73 0.54
CA TYR A 120 -2.32 -2.31 0.38
C TYR A 120 -3.53 -1.53 -0.11
N ASN A 121 -4.15 -0.76 0.78
CA ASN A 121 -5.36 0.00 0.53
C ASN A 121 -5.23 1.42 1.10
N VAL A 122 -4.26 2.15 0.57
CA VAL A 122 -3.85 3.44 1.14
C VAL A 122 -4.82 4.58 0.85
N ASP A 123 -5.71 4.42 -0.13
CA ASP A 123 -6.71 5.45 -0.45
C ASP A 123 -8.16 4.96 -0.35
N SER A 124 -8.42 3.73 0.08
CA SER A 124 -9.79 3.25 0.32
C SER A 124 -10.48 4.02 1.46
N PHE A 125 -11.80 4.24 1.31
CA PHE A 125 -12.60 5.13 2.18
C PHE A 125 -13.30 4.37 3.32
N GLY A 126 -12.55 3.50 3.98
CA GLY A 126 -13.02 2.63 5.03
C GLY A 126 -12.89 1.15 4.65
N HIS A 127 -12.91 0.27 5.64
CA HIS A 127 -12.59 -1.14 5.45
C HIS A 127 -13.51 -2.02 6.26
N HIS A 128 -14.11 -3.01 5.61
CA HIS A 128 -15.03 -3.96 6.24
C HIS A 128 -14.28 -4.89 7.21
N GLY A 129 -14.90 -5.22 8.34
CA GLY A 129 -14.29 -6.03 9.41
C GLY A 129 -13.92 -7.47 9.01
N MET A 130 -14.32 -7.94 7.84
CA MET A 130 -13.93 -9.25 7.29
C MET A 130 -12.69 -9.20 6.38
N ILE A 131 -12.09 -8.03 6.17
CA ILE A 131 -10.87 -7.91 5.36
C ILE A 131 -9.72 -8.81 5.88
N PRO A 132 -9.46 -8.95 7.19
CA PRO A 132 -8.42 -9.87 7.67
C PRO A 132 -8.64 -11.33 7.23
N GLN A 133 -9.89 -11.84 7.22
CA GLN A 133 -10.19 -13.16 6.69
C GLN A 133 -9.84 -13.28 5.22
N ILE A 134 -10.29 -12.31 4.41
CA ILE A 134 -10.04 -12.30 2.97
C ILE A 134 -8.55 -12.24 2.67
N LEU A 135 -7.80 -11.40 3.37
CA LEU A 135 -6.33 -11.30 3.25
C LEU A 135 -5.66 -12.65 3.56
N LYS A 136 -6.01 -13.27 4.70
CA LYS A 136 -5.44 -14.57 5.09
C LYS A 136 -5.73 -15.67 4.07
N LEU A 137 -6.95 -15.75 3.57
CA LEU A 137 -7.35 -16.72 2.55
C LEU A 137 -6.68 -16.45 1.19
N SER A 138 -6.26 -15.22 0.94
CA SER A 138 -5.50 -14.82 -0.26
C SER A 138 -3.97 -14.89 -0.07
N GLY A 139 -3.49 -15.46 1.03
CA GLY A 139 -2.05 -15.62 1.31
C GLY A 139 -1.35 -14.37 1.86
N MET A 140 -2.09 -13.34 2.24
CA MET A 140 -1.54 -12.10 2.80
C MET A 140 -1.59 -12.13 4.33
N GLU A 141 -0.58 -11.57 4.96
CA GLU A 141 -0.43 -11.56 6.43
C GLU A 141 -0.41 -10.16 7.03
N HIS A 142 -0.28 -9.16 6.20
CA HIS A 142 -0.12 -7.77 6.58
C HIS A 142 -1.15 -6.89 5.90
N TYR A 143 -1.43 -5.72 6.49
CA TYR A 143 -2.32 -4.73 5.91
C TYR A 143 -1.84 -3.30 6.15
N VAL A 144 -1.75 -2.51 5.09
CA VAL A 144 -1.38 -1.10 5.13
C VAL A 144 -2.53 -0.27 4.60
N TYR A 145 -2.91 0.77 5.34
CA TYR A 145 -4.01 1.65 4.98
C TYR A 145 -3.84 3.06 5.60
N MET A 146 -4.57 4.03 5.09
CA MET A 146 -4.53 5.41 5.57
C MET A 146 -5.80 5.81 6.32
N ARG A 147 -6.97 5.60 5.74
CA ARG A 147 -8.28 5.99 6.32
C ARG A 147 -8.94 4.83 7.05
N PRO A 148 -9.70 5.08 8.14
CA PRO A 148 -10.00 6.40 8.76
C PRO A 148 -8.79 7.00 9.47
N HIS A 149 -8.68 8.34 9.45
CA HIS A 149 -7.65 9.06 10.20
C HIS A 149 -7.93 9.02 11.73
N PRO A 150 -6.94 9.37 12.60
CA PRO A 150 -7.15 9.36 14.05
C PRO A 150 -8.34 10.20 14.53
N GLN A 151 -8.62 11.31 13.86
CA GLN A 151 -9.74 12.20 14.20
C GLN A 151 -11.11 11.59 13.83
N GLU A 152 -11.13 10.61 12.91
CA GLU A 152 -12.35 9.96 12.43
C GLU A 152 -12.64 8.67 13.19
N LYS A 153 -11.57 7.95 13.57
CA LYS A 153 -11.64 6.73 14.39
C LYS A 153 -10.41 6.60 15.27
N GLU A 154 -10.62 6.69 16.56
CA GLU A 154 -9.56 6.38 17.53
C GLU A 154 -9.23 4.89 17.51
N LEU A 155 -7.94 4.57 17.49
CA LEU A 155 -7.39 3.23 17.59
C LEU A 155 -6.27 3.23 18.65
N PRO A 156 -6.03 2.08 19.30
CA PRO A 156 -5.06 2.01 20.41
C PRO A 156 -3.61 2.28 19.98
N ALA A 157 -3.31 2.06 18.70
CA ALA A 157 -1.97 2.22 18.14
C ALA A 157 -2.04 2.34 16.60
N ARG A 158 -0.93 2.69 15.94
CA ARG A 158 -0.77 2.58 14.49
C ARG A 158 -0.43 1.16 14.07
N ASN A 159 0.37 0.48 14.91
CA ASN A 159 0.72 -0.93 14.74
C ASN A 159 -0.19 -1.78 15.64
N TYR A 160 -0.97 -2.68 15.04
CA TYR A 160 -1.88 -3.54 15.79
C TYR A 160 -2.16 -4.84 15.03
N ILE A 161 -2.77 -5.79 15.70
CA ILE A 161 -3.34 -6.99 15.08
C ILE A 161 -4.80 -6.71 14.78
N TRP A 162 -5.19 -6.78 13.52
CA TRP A 162 -6.59 -6.68 13.13
C TRP A 162 -7.19 -8.07 13.01
N GLU A 163 -8.27 -8.30 13.78
CA GLU A 163 -8.92 -9.60 13.88
C GLU A 163 -10.36 -9.52 13.35
N SER A 164 -10.71 -10.38 12.41
CA SER A 164 -12.07 -10.55 11.91
C SER A 164 -12.90 -11.51 12.76
N ALA A 165 -14.23 -11.57 12.50
CA ALA A 165 -15.18 -12.32 13.31
C ALA A 165 -14.93 -13.84 13.32
N ASP A 166 -14.27 -14.39 12.29
CA ASP A 166 -13.85 -15.80 12.22
C ASP A 166 -12.55 -16.10 12.99
N GLY A 167 -11.93 -15.09 13.59
CA GLY A 167 -10.65 -15.21 14.29
C GLY A 167 -9.41 -15.06 13.41
N SER A 168 -9.55 -14.83 12.10
CA SER A 168 -8.43 -14.52 11.21
C SER A 168 -7.75 -13.22 11.61
N ARG A 169 -6.39 -13.22 11.61
CA ARG A 169 -5.57 -12.10 12.08
C ARG A 169 -4.54 -11.70 11.06
N VAL A 170 -4.36 -10.38 10.89
CA VAL A 170 -3.28 -9.77 10.12
C VAL A 170 -2.60 -8.68 10.95
N TYR A 171 -1.32 -8.46 10.70
CA TYR A 171 -0.64 -7.29 11.23
C TYR A 171 -1.05 -6.08 10.41
N ALA A 172 -1.56 -5.04 11.06
CA ALA A 172 -2.05 -3.84 10.40
C ALA A 172 -1.24 -2.63 10.78
N PHE A 173 -1.05 -1.74 9.83
CA PHE A 173 -0.40 -0.45 10.03
C PHE A 173 -1.26 0.67 9.44
N ARG A 174 -1.66 1.61 10.29
CA ARG A 174 -2.32 2.84 9.85
C ARG A 174 -1.29 3.94 9.61
N LEU A 175 -1.20 4.39 8.35
CA LEU A 175 -0.26 5.44 7.96
C LEU A 175 -0.42 6.68 8.85
N PRO A 176 0.68 7.30 9.31
CA PRO A 176 0.63 8.67 9.79
C PRO A 176 0.42 9.59 8.60
N PHE A 177 -0.65 10.41 8.62
CA PHE A 177 -1.02 11.42 7.63
C PHE A 177 -1.36 10.88 6.23
N THR A 178 -0.37 10.64 5.36
CA THR A 178 -0.60 10.34 3.93
C THR A 178 0.44 9.36 3.37
N TYR A 179 0.09 8.73 2.24
CA TYR A 179 0.95 7.82 1.48
C TYR A 179 1.91 8.55 0.51
N ASN A 180 1.78 9.85 0.34
CA ASN A 180 2.59 10.64 -0.59
C ASN A 180 3.27 11.83 0.09
N SER A 181 4.11 12.55 -0.65
CA SER A 181 4.84 13.73 -0.19
C SER A 181 4.36 15.04 -0.81
N LEU A 182 3.07 15.12 -1.19
CA LEU A 182 2.51 16.30 -1.88
C LEU A 182 2.21 17.49 -0.97
N PHE A 183 2.03 17.28 0.34
CA PHE A 183 1.67 18.33 1.29
C PHE A 183 2.94 18.84 2.01
N GLY A 184 3.48 19.95 1.53
CA GLY A 184 4.72 20.52 2.07
C GLY A 184 5.98 19.81 1.53
N THR A 185 7.07 19.86 2.29
CA THR A 185 8.30 19.14 1.94
C THR A 185 8.30 17.73 2.54
N LEU A 186 9.04 16.81 1.93
CA LEU A 186 9.25 15.49 2.53
C LEU A 186 9.88 15.59 3.93
N GLU A 187 10.75 16.56 4.16
CA GLU A 187 11.35 16.81 5.48
C GLU A 187 10.29 17.13 6.54
N ASP A 188 9.31 17.99 6.21
CA ASP A 188 8.23 18.33 7.14
C ASP A 188 7.36 17.11 7.44
N HIS A 189 7.07 16.31 6.41
CA HIS A 189 6.34 15.04 6.56
C HIS A 189 7.12 14.06 7.47
N MET A 190 8.42 13.90 7.26
CA MET A 190 9.26 13.04 8.10
C MET A 190 9.35 13.55 9.55
N LYS A 191 9.44 14.87 9.76
CA LYS A 191 9.40 15.48 11.11
C LYS A 191 8.08 15.19 11.81
N ALA A 192 6.96 15.34 11.11
CA ALA A 192 5.64 15.01 11.65
C ALA A 192 5.53 13.51 11.98
N CYS A 193 5.95 12.62 11.07
CA CYS A 193 5.95 11.17 11.32
C CYS A 193 6.80 10.77 12.53
N ARG A 194 7.91 11.46 12.78
CA ARG A 194 8.78 11.20 13.93
C ARG A 194 8.08 11.31 15.29
N GLU A 195 7.02 12.10 15.37
CA GLU A 195 6.23 12.28 16.60
C GLU A 195 5.13 11.21 16.78
N GLU A 196 4.96 10.31 15.80
CA GLU A 196 3.83 9.38 15.70
C GLU A 196 4.17 7.93 16.09
N PHE A 197 5.32 7.69 16.71
CA PHE A 197 5.66 6.33 17.20
C PHE A 197 4.71 5.87 18.30
N ASP A 198 4.22 4.65 18.19
CA ASP A 198 3.41 4.02 19.23
C ASP A 198 4.22 3.86 20.53
N ALA A 199 3.54 3.94 21.67
CA ALA A 199 4.17 3.69 22.95
C ALA A 199 4.73 2.26 23.03
N GLY A 200 6.03 2.14 23.33
CA GLY A 200 6.71 0.85 23.45
C GLY A 200 7.09 0.20 22.09
N VAL A 201 6.80 0.83 20.95
CA VAL A 201 7.23 0.38 19.61
C VAL A 201 8.28 1.33 19.08
N ASP A 202 9.45 0.81 18.77
CA ASP A 202 10.60 1.62 18.33
C ASP A 202 10.73 1.73 16.81
N GLN A 203 9.70 1.32 16.06
CA GLN A 203 9.69 1.35 14.60
C GLN A 203 8.39 1.93 14.02
N LEU A 204 8.53 2.69 12.91
CA LEU A 204 7.43 3.34 12.21
C LEU A 204 7.70 3.35 10.70
N MET A 205 6.69 3.11 9.87
CA MET A 205 6.77 3.37 8.43
C MET A 205 6.45 4.85 8.12
N CYS A 206 7.23 5.43 7.22
CA CYS A 206 6.97 6.74 6.62
C CYS A 206 6.97 6.58 5.10
N PHE A 207 5.84 6.84 4.47
CA PHE A 207 5.66 6.69 3.04
C PHE A 207 6.12 7.95 2.30
N TYR A 208 6.73 7.79 1.13
CA TYR A 208 7.16 8.89 0.29
C TYR A 208 7.03 8.57 -1.19
N GLY A 209 6.90 9.59 -1.99
CA GLY A 209 6.71 9.52 -3.43
C GLY A 209 5.56 10.43 -3.87
N VAL A 210 5.38 10.58 -5.17
CA VAL A 210 4.22 11.25 -5.78
C VAL A 210 3.17 10.20 -6.12
N GLY A 211 1.92 10.48 -5.80
CA GLY A 211 0.79 9.55 -6.00
C GLY A 211 -0.43 10.23 -6.61
N ASN A 212 -1.57 9.53 -6.64
CA ASN A 212 -2.82 9.83 -7.33
C ASN A 212 -2.68 9.73 -8.85
N HIS A 213 -2.13 10.76 -9.49
CA HIS A 213 -1.87 10.76 -10.93
C HIS A 213 -0.59 10.00 -11.28
N GLY A 214 0.40 9.92 -10.39
CA GLY A 214 1.60 9.13 -10.58
C GLY A 214 2.91 9.85 -10.25
N GLY A 215 4.04 9.18 -10.52
CA GLY A 215 5.38 9.72 -10.38
C GLY A 215 6.31 8.95 -9.44
N GLY A 216 5.82 8.46 -8.31
CA GLY A 216 6.63 7.72 -7.33
C GLY A 216 7.76 8.52 -6.67
N PRO A 217 8.81 7.86 -6.18
CA PRO A 217 9.95 8.49 -5.55
C PRO A 217 10.69 9.45 -6.49
N THR A 218 10.90 10.69 -6.04
CA THR A 218 11.70 11.67 -6.78
C THR A 218 13.16 11.68 -6.33
N ILE A 219 14.07 12.16 -7.17
CA ILE A 219 15.48 12.39 -6.78
C ILE A 219 15.56 13.28 -5.55
N GLN A 220 14.72 14.31 -5.48
CA GLN A 220 14.67 15.22 -4.33
C GLN A 220 14.27 14.50 -3.05
N ASN A 221 13.26 13.60 -3.11
CA ASN A 221 12.87 12.78 -1.96
C ASN A 221 14.05 11.95 -1.45
N ILE A 222 14.71 11.21 -2.34
CA ILE A 222 15.83 10.32 -1.98
C ILE A 222 16.98 11.10 -1.36
N ARG A 223 17.38 12.23 -1.98
CA ARG A 223 18.44 13.08 -1.46
C ARG A 223 18.10 13.71 -0.11
N THR A 224 16.83 14.09 0.10
CA THR A 224 16.36 14.60 1.40
C THR A 224 16.51 13.52 2.47
N ILE A 225 16.08 12.28 2.20
CA ILE A 225 16.24 11.17 3.12
C ILE A 225 17.71 10.92 3.44
N GLN A 226 18.58 10.85 2.42
CA GLN A 226 20.02 10.64 2.60
C GLN A 226 20.71 11.76 3.41
N ARG A 227 20.23 12.98 3.28
CA ARG A 227 20.70 14.10 4.10
C ARG A 227 20.28 13.94 5.56
N LEU A 228 18.98 13.65 5.79
CA LEU A 228 18.43 13.49 7.14
C LEU A 228 18.99 12.24 7.86
N GLN A 229 19.37 11.19 7.15
CA GLN A 229 20.12 10.05 7.72
C GLN A 229 21.45 10.50 8.37
N LYS A 230 22.08 11.52 7.83
CA LYS A 230 23.34 12.07 8.39
C LYS A 230 23.11 13.07 9.53
N GLU A 231 21.99 13.81 9.46
CA GLU A 231 21.69 14.89 10.41
C GLU A 231 21.02 14.38 11.68
N TRP A 232 20.04 13.48 11.57
CA TRP A 232 19.33 12.95 12.73
C TRP A 232 20.16 11.89 13.45
N LYS A 233 20.33 12.04 14.78
CA LYS A 233 21.15 11.15 15.61
C LYS A 233 20.34 10.33 16.59
N ASP A 234 19.11 10.68 16.80
CA ASP A 234 18.18 10.06 17.75
C ASP A 234 17.17 9.09 17.09
N VAL A 235 17.04 9.15 15.75
CA VAL A 235 16.22 8.25 14.93
C VAL A 235 17.09 7.70 13.81
N GLU A 236 17.13 6.39 13.67
CA GLU A 236 17.73 5.71 12.53
C GLU A 236 16.73 5.74 11.36
N ILE A 237 17.12 6.30 10.21
CA ILE A 237 16.30 6.34 9.01
C ILE A 237 16.78 5.25 8.06
N ILE A 238 15.86 4.39 7.59
CA ILE A 238 16.19 3.19 6.82
C ILE A 238 15.30 3.17 5.56
N PHE A 239 15.88 3.07 4.37
CA PHE A 239 15.11 2.72 3.17
C PHE A 239 14.62 1.27 3.29
N SER A 240 13.35 1.02 3.05
CA SER A 240 12.74 -0.28 3.30
C SER A 240 11.48 -0.50 2.45
N ASP A 241 10.79 -1.57 2.76
CA ASP A 241 9.52 -1.98 2.19
C ASP A 241 8.58 -2.50 3.30
N PRO A 242 7.26 -2.64 3.03
CA PRO A 242 6.31 -3.09 4.02
C PRO A 242 6.56 -4.51 4.53
N ASP A 243 7.00 -5.45 3.68
CA ASP A 243 7.20 -6.83 4.09
C ASP A 243 8.35 -6.94 5.11
N THR A 244 9.50 -6.31 4.80
CA THR A 244 10.64 -6.21 5.71
C THR A 244 10.25 -5.54 7.03
N TYR A 245 9.46 -4.46 6.98
CA TYR A 245 8.98 -3.78 8.17
C TYR A 245 8.15 -4.71 9.07
N PHE A 246 7.18 -5.41 8.50
CA PHE A 246 6.30 -6.28 9.28
C PHE A 246 7.03 -7.52 9.81
N ASP A 247 7.99 -8.08 9.08
CA ASP A 247 8.78 -9.20 9.56
C ASP A 247 9.61 -8.80 10.80
N LEU A 248 10.17 -7.58 10.81
CA LEU A 248 10.86 -7.03 11.97
C LEU A 248 9.89 -6.70 13.12
N LEU A 249 8.72 -6.14 12.80
CA LEU A 249 7.69 -5.84 13.79
C LEU A 249 7.22 -7.10 14.52
N LYS A 250 6.91 -8.17 13.80
CA LYS A 250 6.54 -9.48 14.38
C LYS A 250 7.61 -10.01 15.32
N LYS A 251 8.88 -9.89 14.91
CA LYS A 251 10.03 -10.39 15.66
C LYS A 251 10.27 -9.62 16.97
N HIS A 252 10.15 -8.29 16.92
CA HIS A 252 10.51 -7.44 18.06
C HIS A 252 9.33 -7.05 18.93
N HIS A 253 8.12 -7.01 18.37
CA HIS A 253 6.89 -6.59 19.04
C HIS A 253 5.75 -7.61 18.85
N PRO A 254 5.86 -8.83 19.40
CA PRO A 254 4.85 -9.89 19.19
C PRO A 254 3.51 -9.60 19.90
N ASN A 255 3.49 -8.69 20.88
CA ASN A 255 2.34 -8.41 21.73
C ASN A 255 1.70 -7.04 21.38
N LEU A 256 1.25 -6.88 20.14
CA LEU A 256 0.53 -5.69 19.71
C LEU A 256 -0.93 -5.73 20.19
N PRO A 257 -1.59 -4.55 20.35
CA PRO A 257 -3.01 -4.51 20.67
C PRO A 257 -3.83 -5.16 19.57
N VAL A 258 -4.96 -5.77 19.97
CA VAL A 258 -5.90 -6.41 19.01
C VAL A 258 -7.09 -5.49 18.80
N VAL A 259 -7.37 -5.18 17.52
CA VAL A 259 -8.52 -4.39 17.07
C VAL A 259 -9.50 -5.31 16.35
N ARG A 260 -10.80 -5.16 16.63
CA ARG A 260 -11.90 -5.92 16.02
C ARG A 260 -12.92 -4.99 15.40
N GLY A 261 -13.64 -5.51 14.43
CA GLY A 261 -14.72 -4.78 13.74
C GLY A 261 -14.23 -3.94 12.56
N ASP A 262 -15.14 -3.12 12.06
CA ASP A 262 -14.92 -2.31 10.86
C ASP A 262 -13.99 -1.12 11.11
N LEU A 263 -13.21 -0.76 10.12
CA LEU A 263 -12.47 0.49 10.06
C LEU A 263 -13.24 1.48 9.18
N GLN A 264 -14.44 1.84 9.61
CA GLN A 264 -15.33 2.80 8.94
C GLN A 264 -15.25 4.17 9.63
N HIS A 265 -16.19 5.04 9.38
CA HIS A 265 -16.39 6.41 9.88
C HIS A 265 -15.90 7.53 8.98
N VAL A 266 -15.41 7.19 7.78
CA VAL A 266 -15.02 8.23 6.83
C VAL A 266 -15.87 8.12 5.58
N ALA A 267 -16.17 9.25 4.96
CA ALA A 267 -16.79 9.36 3.64
C ALA A 267 -18.07 8.50 3.46
N SER A 268 -18.90 8.38 4.48
CA SER A 268 -20.17 7.64 4.41
C SER A 268 -21.06 8.09 3.23
N GLY A 269 -20.97 9.35 2.82
CA GLY A 269 -21.61 9.87 1.63
C GLY A 269 -21.18 9.22 0.33
N CYS A 270 -19.94 8.78 0.20
CA CYS A 270 -19.45 8.04 -0.97
C CYS A 270 -20.21 6.73 -1.16
N TYR A 271 -20.53 6.03 -0.06
CA TYR A 271 -21.27 4.77 -0.08
C TYR A 271 -22.79 4.94 -0.20
N SER A 272 -23.34 6.08 0.16
CA SER A 272 -24.77 6.38 0.09
C SER A 272 -25.19 7.15 -1.17
N ALA A 273 -24.25 7.83 -1.84
CA ALA A 273 -24.51 8.52 -3.10
C ALA A 273 -24.77 7.55 -4.25
N THR A 274 -25.28 8.00 -5.35
CA THR A 274 -25.49 7.34 -6.65
C THR A 274 -25.86 5.85 -6.58
N SER A 275 -27.16 5.56 -6.39
CA SER A 275 -27.71 4.20 -6.34
C SER A 275 -27.42 3.37 -7.62
N LEU A 276 -27.30 4.05 -8.78
CA LEU A 276 -27.03 3.40 -10.06
C LEU A 276 -25.69 2.64 -10.04
N ILE A 277 -24.61 3.20 -9.49
CA ILE A 277 -23.30 2.53 -9.41
C ILE A 277 -23.43 1.24 -8.60
N LYS A 278 -24.14 1.27 -7.47
CA LYS A 278 -24.35 0.09 -6.63
C LYS A 278 -25.18 -0.99 -7.32
N ALA A 279 -26.22 -0.56 -8.05
CA ALA A 279 -27.03 -1.47 -8.85
C ALA A 279 -26.21 -2.14 -9.97
N LEU A 280 -25.41 -1.37 -10.70
CA LEU A 280 -24.52 -1.89 -11.75
C LEU A 280 -23.43 -2.79 -11.19
N ASN A 281 -22.85 -2.47 -10.03
CA ASN A 281 -21.90 -3.36 -9.37
C ASN A 281 -22.55 -4.70 -9.07
N ARG A 282 -23.74 -4.71 -8.47
CA ARG A 282 -24.46 -5.94 -8.12
C ARG A 282 -24.89 -6.73 -9.37
N ASP A 283 -25.36 -6.05 -10.43
CA ASP A 283 -25.69 -6.71 -11.69
C ASP A 283 -24.46 -7.36 -12.33
N THR A 284 -23.31 -6.69 -12.30
CA THR A 284 -22.05 -7.24 -12.80
C THR A 284 -21.62 -8.47 -12.00
N GLU A 285 -21.66 -8.42 -10.67
CA GLU A 285 -21.33 -9.56 -9.81
C GLU A 285 -22.25 -10.76 -10.05
N ASN A 286 -23.54 -10.53 -10.34
CA ASN A 286 -24.50 -11.60 -10.63
C ASN A 286 -24.32 -12.24 -12.02
N ARG A 287 -23.62 -11.57 -12.93
CA ARG A 287 -23.34 -12.06 -14.30
C ARG A 287 -22.02 -12.81 -14.42
N LEU A 288 -21.11 -12.61 -13.47
CA LEU A 288 -19.82 -13.31 -13.39
C LEU A 288 -19.94 -14.67 -12.70
#